data_3ff31bb52045359da84a4ea387c63620
#
_entry.id   3ff31bb52045359da84a4ea387c63620
#
_cell.length_a   1.000
_cell.length_b   1.000
_cell.length_c   1.000
_cell.angle_alpha   90.00
_cell.angle_beta   90.00
_cell.angle_gamma   90.00
#
_symmetry.space_group_name_H-M   'P 1'
#
loop_
_entity.id
_entity.type
_entity.pdbx_description
1 polymer ?
#
loop_
_entity_poly.entity_id
_entity_poly.type
_entity_poly.pdbx_seq_one_letter_code
_entity_poly.pdbx_strand_id
1 'polypeptide(L)'
;MASGILGQTDITSANTDTSIYTVPSAKTASLTLSLVNRSSSSASIRVGLCASGSIGNAEFIEYETTLPPKGVLERTGIVMQATKQLVVRTDTASISACAYGFEE
;
A
#
# COMPACT_ATOMS: atom_id res chain seq x y z
N MET A 1 12.65 -13.50 -11.74
CA MET A 1 12.62 -12.47 -10.65
C MET A 1 12.21 -11.13 -11.24
N ALA A 2 11.19 -10.50 -10.67
CA ALA A 2 10.82 -9.15 -11.06
C ALA A 2 11.53 -8.16 -10.14
N SER A 3 11.94 -7.02 -10.68
CA SER A 3 12.51 -5.94 -9.91
C SER A 3 12.06 -4.60 -10.50
N GLY A 4 12.00 -3.58 -9.66
CA GLY A 4 11.50 -2.27 -10.04
C GLY A 4 10.11 -2.04 -9.50
N ILE A 5 9.22 -1.49 -10.34
CA ILE A 5 7.84 -1.21 -9.92
C ILE A 5 7.05 -2.51 -9.92
N LEU A 6 6.49 -2.85 -8.77
CA LEU A 6 5.68 -4.06 -8.60
C LEU A 6 4.18 -3.77 -8.68
N GLY A 7 3.75 -2.57 -8.31
CA GLY A 7 2.36 -2.15 -8.44
C GLY A 7 2.22 -0.65 -8.34
N GLN A 8 1.26 -0.10 -9.08
CA GLN A 8 0.91 1.32 -9.04
C GLN A 8 -0.59 1.46 -9.12
N THR A 9 -1.16 2.34 -8.30
CA THR A 9 -2.61 2.53 -8.27
C THR A 9 -2.92 3.98 -7.93
N ASP A 10 -3.89 4.55 -8.63
CA ASP A 10 -4.52 5.80 -8.23
C ASP A 10 -5.74 5.45 -7.37
N ILE A 11 -5.68 5.78 -6.09
CA ILE A 11 -6.78 5.50 -5.18
C ILE A 11 -7.83 6.58 -5.38
N THR A 12 -8.95 6.18 -5.96
CA THR A 12 -10.04 7.09 -6.34
C THR A 12 -11.28 6.95 -5.46
N SER A 13 -11.30 5.97 -4.57
CA SER A 13 -12.45 5.71 -3.68
C SER A 13 -12.02 5.86 -2.23
N ALA A 14 -12.65 6.77 -1.51
CA ALA A 14 -12.42 6.96 -0.09
C ALA A 14 -13.04 5.80 0.71
N ASN A 15 -12.44 5.49 1.85
CA ASN A 15 -12.95 4.51 2.81
C ASN A 15 -13.16 3.12 2.19
N THR A 16 -12.29 2.74 1.26
CA THR A 16 -12.35 1.47 0.55
C THR A 16 -10.98 0.82 0.58
N ASP A 17 -10.92 -0.45 0.95
CA ASP A 17 -9.67 -1.22 0.92
C ASP A 17 -9.29 -1.46 -0.54
N THR A 18 -8.07 -1.05 -0.92
CA THR A 18 -7.57 -1.16 -2.28
C THR A 18 -6.29 -1.97 -2.27
N SER A 19 -6.27 -3.09 -2.99
CA SER A 19 -5.07 -3.90 -3.12
C SER A 19 -4.13 -3.24 -4.12
N ILE A 20 -2.90 -2.95 -3.68
CA ILE A 20 -1.88 -2.30 -4.50
C ILE A 20 -1.03 -3.36 -5.21
N TYR A 21 -0.79 -4.49 -4.54
CA TYR A 21 0.12 -5.51 -5.03
C TYR A 21 -0.19 -6.83 -4.35
N THR A 22 -0.13 -7.91 -5.12
CA THR A 22 -0.27 -9.29 -4.62
C THR A 22 1.01 -10.04 -4.96
N VAL A 23 1.64 -10.65 -3.97
CA VAL A 23 2.83 -11.46 -4.21
C VAL A 23 2.43 -12.71 -4.97
N PRO A 24 3.06 -13.01 -6.12
CA PRO A 24 2.73 -14.20 -6.89
C PRO A 24 2.98 -15.48 -6.11
N SER A 25 2.32 -16.56 -6.56
CA SER A 25 2.51 -17.90 -5.99
C SER A 25 3.99 -18.29 -6.06
N ALA A 26 4.49 -18.89 -4.99
CA ALA A 26 5.87 -19.38 -4.88
C ALA A 26 6.94 -18.27 -4.94
N LYS A 27 6.55 -17.01 -4.68
CA LYS A 27 7.49 -15.89 -4.64
C LYS A 27 7.52 -15.24 -3.26
N THR A 28 8.58 -14.49 -3.00
CA THR A 28 8.73 -13.63 -1.83
C THR A 28 9.07 -12.24 -2.35
N ALA A 29 8.49 -11.22 -1.77
CA ALA A 29 8.73 -9.84 -2.18
C ALA A 29 9.38 -9.03 -1.05
N SER A 30 10.33 -8.20 -1.42
CA SER A 30 10.91 -7.18 -0.55
C SER A 30 10.71 -5.84 -1.23
N LEU A 31 9.99 -4.92 -0.58
CA LEU A 31 9.52 -3.73 -1.27
C LEU A 31 9.41 -2.50 -0.38
N THR A 32 9.23 -1.38 -1.04
CA THR A 32 8.94 -0.09 -0.42
C THR A 32 7.59 0.39 -0.95
N LEU A 33 6.76 0.91 -0.07
CA LEU A 33 5.49 1.54 -0.44
C LEU A 33 5.65 3.05 -0.37
N SER A 34 5.23 3.75 -1.42
CA SER A 34 5.19 5.21 -1.45
C SER A 34 3.76 5.66 -1.71
N LEU A 35 3.25 6.54 -0.85
CA LEU A 35 1.92 7.14 -0.99
C LEU A 35 2.07 8.64 -1.12
N VAL A 36 1.42 9.22 -2.14
CA VAL A 36 1.45 10.66 -2.38
C VAL A 36 0.04 11.21 -2.28
N ASN A 37 -0.15 12.18 -1.41
CA ASN A 37 -1.44 12.86 -1.27
C ASN A 37 -1.50 14.03 -2.26
N ARG A 38 -2.28 13.87 -3.33
CA ARG A 38 -2.43 14.91 -4.36
C ARG A 38 -3.51 15.93 -4.02
N SER A 39 -4.24 15.71 -2.92
CA SER A 39 -5.33 16.61 -2.53
C SER A 39 -4.81 17.79 -1.73
N SER A 40 -5.67 18.76 -1.49
CA SER A 40 -5.37 19.93 -0.66
C SER A 40 -5.81 19.74 0.81
N SER A 41 -6.22 18.52 1.16
CA SER A 41 -6.63 18.17 2.53
C SER A 41 -5.75 17.05 3.06
N SER A 42 -5.59 16.96 4.38
CA SER A 42 -4.91 15.84 5.01
C SER A 42 -5.70 14.55 4.80
N ALA A 43 -5.00 13.44 4.67
CA ALA A 43 -5.59 12.12 4.54
C ALA A 43 -5.21 11.27 5.75
N SER A 44 -6.10 10.38 6.15
CA SER A 44 -5.84 9.36 7.17
C SER A 44 -5.60 8.04 6.44
N ILE A 45 -4.46 7.41 6.69
CA ILE A 45 -3.97 6.27 5.93
C ILE A 45 -3.94 5.02 6.79
N ARG A 46 -4.43 3.91 6.24
CA ARG A 46 -4.25 2.58 6.81
C ARG A 46 -3.55 1.71 5.77
N VAL A 47 -2.56 0.94 6.21
CA VAL A 47 -1.83 0.00 5.35
C VAL A 47 -1.80 -1.35 6.03
N GLY A 48 -2.08 -2.39 5.28
CA GLY A 48 -2.05 -3.76 5.79
C GLY A 48 -1.31 -4.72 4.86
N LEU A 49 -0.72 -5.74 5.46
CA LEU A 49 -0.15 -6.89 4.76
C LEU A 49 -1.14 -8.04 4.98
N CYS A 50 -1.93 -8.34 3.97
CA CYS A 50 -3.20 -9.04 4.15
C CYS A 50 -3.24 -10.39 3.46
N ALA A 51 -4.05 -11.32 4.01
CA ALA A 51 -4.34 -12.59 3.36
C ALA A 51 -5.38 -12.42 2.24
N SER A 52 -6.15 -11.33 2.27
CA SER A 52 -7.19 -11.04 1.27
C SER A 52 -7.16 -9.56 0.92
N GLY A 53 -8.12 -9.11 0.14
CA GLY A 53 -8.24 -7.71 -0.22
C GLY A 53 -8.83 -6.82 0.88
N SER A 54 -9.14 -7.38 2.05
CA SER A 54 -9.66 -6.63 3.21
C SER A 54 -8.70 -6.71 4.37
N ILE A 55 -8.45 -5.58 5.03
CA ILE A 55 -7.47 -5.53 6.12
C ILE A 55 -8.11 -6.03 7.42
N GLY A 56 -7.54 -7.09 8.00
CA GLY A 56 -7.93 -7.57 9.32
C GLY A 56 -7.16 -6.85 10.43
N ASN A 57 -7.66 -6.94 11.66
CA ASN A 57 -7.09 -6.20 12.79
C ASN A 57 -5.63 -6.51 13.08
N ALA A 58 -5.17 -7.72 12.78
CA ALA A 58 -3.78 -8.12 13.03
C ALA A 58 -2.84 -7.75 11.87
N GLU A 59 -3.35 -7.21 10.78
CA GLU A 59 -2.60 -7.03 9.54
C GLU A 59 -2.10 -5.62 9.31
N PHE A 60 -2.51 -4.65 10.12
CA PHE A 60 -2.10 -3.25 9.94
C PHE A 60 -0.62 -3.04 10.22
N ILE A 61 0.05 -2.30 9.34
CA ILE A 61 1.40 -1.77 9.57
C ILE A 61 1.37 -0.24 9.70
N GLU A 62 0.31 0.42 9.22
CA GLU A 62 0.00 1.82 9.48
C GLU A 62 -1.48 1.91 9.80
N TYR A 63 -1.82 2.66 10.82
CA TYR A 63 -3.21 2.80 11.22
C TYR A 63 -3.51 4.26 11.54
N GLU A 64 -4.40 4.85 10.75
CA GLU A 64 -4.82 6.27 10.89
C GLU A 64 -3.64 7.23 10.89
N THR A 65 -2.60 6.92 10.12
CA THR A 65 -1.45 7.80 9.95
C THR A 65 -1.84 9.00 9.11
N THR A 66 -1.53 10.20 9.60
CA THR A 66 -1.85 11.43 8.88
C THR A 66 -0.87 11.66 7.75
N LEU A 67 -1.39 11.82 6.53
CA LEU A 67 -0.62 12.20 5.35
C LEU A 67 -1.02 13.63 4.99
N PRO A 68 -0.11 14.61 5.17
CA PRO A 68 -0.45 16.02 4.95
C PRO A 68 -0.82 16.31 3.48
N PRO A 69 -1.50 17.44 3.21
CA PRO A 69 -1.77 17.83 1.83
C PRO A 69 -0.47 17.92 1.03
N LYS A 70 -0.46 17.34 -0.18
CA LYS A 70 0.72 17.29 -1.05
C LYS A 70 1.91 16.56 -0.44
N GLY A 71 1.70 15.83 0.65
CA GLY A 71 2.75 15.09 1.35
C GLY A 71 2.97 13.71 0.80
N VAL A 72 4.05 13.09 1.27
CA VAL A 72 4.46 11.74 0.87
C VAL A 72 4.65 10.90 2.13
N LEU A 73 4.11 9.69 2.12
CA LEU A 73 4.41 8.67 3.13
C LEU A 73 5.18 7.56 2.43
N GLU A 74 6.38 7.26 2.94
CA GLU A 74 7.19 6.17 2.41
C GLU A 74 7.43 5.14 3.51
N ARG A 75 7.12 3.88 3.21
CA ARG A 75 7.34 2.77 4.13
C ARG A 75 8.30 1.78 3.49
N THR A 76 9.48 1.64 4.10
CA THR A 76 10.53 0.74 3.62
C THR A 76 10.55 -0.55 4.42
N GLY A 77 11.32 -1.53 3.95
CA GLY A 77 11.56 -2.77 4.71
C GLY A 77 10.36 -3.70 4.77
N ILE A 78 9.47 -3.63 3.81
CA ILE A 78 8.31 -4.53 3.75
C ILE A 78 8.74 -5.84 3.10
N VAL A 79 8.55 -6.95 3.81
CA VAL A 79 8.83 -8.29 3.28
C VAL A 79 7.53 -9.10 3.34
N MET A 80 7.16 -9.70 2.22
CA MET A 80 5.89 -10.42 2.10
C MET A 80 6.11 -11.79 1.46
N GLN A 81 5.45 -12.80 2.01
CA GLN A 81 5.44 -14.13 1.45
C GLN A 81 4.38 -14.26 0.34
N ALA A 82 4.42 -15.39 -0.36
CA ALA A 82 3.53 -15.67 -1.48
C ALA A 82 2.06 -15.49 -1.12
N THR A 83 1.29 -15.00 -2.05
CA THR A 83 -0.16 -14.79 -2.02
C THR A 83 -0.66 -13.68 -1.13
N LYS A 84 0.21 -13.06 -0.32
CA LYS A 84 -0.18 -11.93 0.52
C LYS A 84 -0.36 -10.66 -0.31
N GLN A 85 -1.23 -9.78 0.15
CA GLN A 85 -1.59 -8.55 -0.54
C GLN A 85 -1.21 -7.33 0.27
N LEU A 86 -0.66 -6.33 -0.41
CA LEU A 86 -0.42 -5.02 0.16
C LEU A 86 -1.67 -4.18 -0.10
N VAL A 87 -2.38 -3.83 0.97
CA VAL A 87 -3.69 -3.15 0.89
C VAL A 87 -3.60 -1.80 1.56
N VAL A 88 -4.15 -0.79 0.92
CA VAL A 88 -4.18 0.59 1.42
C VAL A 88 -5.63 1.06 1.52
N ARG A 89 -5.95 1.73 2.62
CA ARG A 89 -7.24 2.38 2.81
C ARG A 89 -7.01 3.82 3.22
N THR A 90 -7.67 4.75 2.56
CA THR A 90 -7.59 6.18 2.86
C THR A 90 -8.98 6.74 3.05
N ASP A 91 -9.11 7.82 3.83
CA ASP A 91 -10.39 8.51 4.01
C ASP A 91 -10.64 9.55 2.92
N THR A 92 -9.74 9.65 1.96
CA THR A 92 -9.76 10.66 0.89
C THR A 92 -9.35 10.01 -0.43
N ALA A 93 -9.94 10.44 -1.53
CA ALA A 93 -9.48 10.07 -2.86
C ALA A 93 -8.23 10.88 -3.24
N SER A 94 -7.70 10.66 -4.45
CA SER A 94 -6.54 11.40 -4.97
C SER A 94 -5.23 11.07 -4.27
N ILE A 95 -5.06 9.81 -3.92
CA ILE A 95 -3.81 9.27 -3.38
C ILE A 95 -3.15 8.40 -4.43
N SER A 96 -1.88 8.67 -4.75
CA SER A 96 -1.10 7.82 -5.63
C SER A 96 -0.33 6.80 -4.79
N ALA A 97 -0.45 5.52 -5.13
CA ALA A 97 0.24 4.45 -4.42
C ALA A 97 1.19 3.73 -5.37
N CYS A 98 2.41 3.50 -4.91
CA CYS A 98 3.43 2.79 -5.69
C CYS A 98 4.18 1.83 -4.78
N ALA A 99 4.26 0.57 -5.19
CA ALA A 99 5.08 -0.44 -4.54
C ALA A 99 6.23 -0.81 -5.47
N TYR A 100 7.45 -0.76 -4.97
CA TYR A 100 8.63 -1.07 -5.78
C TYR A 100 9.66 -1.83 -4.97
N GLY A 101 10.42 -2.69 -5.65
CA GLY A 101 11.42 -3.54 -5.01
C GLY A 101 11.69 -4.79 -5.82
N PHE A 102 11.72 -5.95 -5.16
CA PHE A 102 12.10 -7.21 -5.76
C PHE A 102 11.11 -8.31 -5.41
N GLU A 103 10.90 -9.21 -6.39
CA GLU A 103 10.23 -10.51 -6.17
C GLU A 103 11.23 -11.61 -6.47
N GLU A 104 11.27 -12.62 -5.65
CA GLU A 104 12.13 -13.78 -5.89
C GLU A 104 11.38 -15.09 -5.83
#